data_bb08fc48613d468ff879f6e468f8c1b4
#
_entry.id   bb08fc48613d468ff879f6e468f8c1b4
#
_cell.length_a   1.000
_cell.length_b   1.000
_cell.length_c   1.000
_cell.angle_alpha   90.00
_cell.angle_beta   90.00
_cell.angle_gamma   90.00
#
_symmetry.space_group_name_H-M   'P 1'
#
loop_
_entity.id
_entity.type
_entity.pdbx_description
1 polymer ?
#
loop_
_entity_poly.entity_id
_entity_poly.type
_entity_poly.pdbx_seq_one_letter_code
_entity_poly.pdbx_strand_id
1 'polypeptide(L)'
;MNKTGKIVLLIVLAAPVLVYGFLKAFGKNKFDLPVMYQTGDEWPSSCSIPAFPYILDDSVQASIIAGKPAVVVWGELPVEAAKRFPTEIDTSGIRIVRLSGPQWPCLFGADSGYRAAMVDQQGRVRGLYKTLERDEADRVIMESKILLNDY
;
A
#
# COMPACT_ATOMS: atom_id res chain seq x y z
N MET A 1 -0.98 56.57 -3.43
CA MET A 1 -1.06 55.34 -2.62
C MET A 1 -0.11 55.49 -1.47
N ASN A 2 -0.62 55.46 -0.24
CA ASN A 2 0.17 55.69 0.98
C ASN A 2 1.15 54.55 1.20
N LYS A 3 2.26 54.78 1.91
CA LYS A 3 3.28 53.73 2.19
C LYS A 3 2.64 52.45 2.74
N THR A 4 1.66 52.56 3.63
CA THR A 4 0.91 51.43 4.20
C THR A 4 0.16 50.61 3.13
N GLY A 5 -0.45 51.28 2.13
CA GLY A 5 -1.17 50.60 1.05
C GLY A 5 -0.23 49.77 0.15
N LYS A 6 0.99 50.29 -0.08
CA LYS A 6 2.00 49.53 -0.86
C LYS A 6 2.47 48.25 -0.12
N ILE A 7 2.62 48.36 1.20
CA ILE A 7 3.03 47.20 2.04
C ILE A 7 1.93 46.16 2.07
N VAL A 8 0.69 46.52 2.26
CA VAL A 8 -0.47 45.64 2.27
C VAL A 8 -0.59 44.91 0.91
N LEU A 9 -0.48 45.66 -0.19
CA LEU A 9 -0.53 45.07 -1.54
C LEU A 9 0.59 44.05 -1.74
N LEU A 10 1.78 44.36 -1.28
CA LEU A 10 2.95 43.45 -1.42
C LEU A 10 2.76 42.16 -0.60
N ILE A 11 2.20 42.26 0.61
CA ILE A 11 1.89 41.08 1.45
C ILE A 11 0.82 40.22 0.79
N VAL A 12 -0.25 40.81 0.27
CA VAL A 12 -1.33 40.06 -0.41
C VAL A 12 -0.84 39.34 -1.64
N LEU A 13 0.08 39.95 -2.41
CA LEU A 13 0.68 39.32 -3.59
C LEU A 13 1.74 38.24 -3.24
N ALA A 14 2.48 38.46 -2.16
CA ALA A 14 3.54 37.52 -1.74
C ALA A 14 2.97 36.29 -1.01
N ALA A 15 1.86 36.42 -0.28
CA ALA A 15 1.30 35.33 0.52
C ALA A 15 0.97 34.06 -0.30
N PRO A 16 0.30 34.12 -1.46
CA PRO A 16 0.04 32.92 -2.26
C PRO A 16 1.32 32.22 -2.75
N VAL A 17 2.35 33.02 -3.12
CA VAL A 17 3.63 32.49 -3.58
C VAL A 17 4.38 31.80 -2.45
N LEU A 18 4.37 32.38 -1.25
CA LEU A 18 4.98 31.77 -0.05
C LEU A 18 4.25 30.49 0.36
N VAL A 19 2.91 30.50 0.36
CA VAL A 19 2.10 29.31 0.65
C VAL A 19 2.38 28.21 -0.38
N TYR A 20 2.41 28.54 -1.67
CA TYR A 20 2.74 27.57 -2.71
C TYR A 20 4.15 26.99 -2.54
N GLY A 21 5.14 27.85 -2.28
CA GLY A 21 6.53 27.42 -2.03
C GLY A 21 6.62 26.52 -0.79
N PHE A 22 5.92 26.87 0.29
CA PHE A 22 5.85 26.08 1.52
C PHE A 22 5.20 24.71 1.24
N LEU A 23 4.04 24.67 0.59
CA LEU A 23 3.36 23.43 0.25
C LEU A 23 4.20 22.55 -0.69
N LYS A 24 4.94 23.14 -1.64
CA LYS A 24 5.84 22.40 -2.52
C LYS A 24 7.07 21.82 -1.79
N ALA A 25 7.58 22.55 -0.81
CA ALA A 25 8.76 22.12 -0.04
C ALA A 25 8.42 21.10 1.05
N PHE A 26 7.28 21.29 1.73
CA PHE A 26 6.88 20.51 2.90
C PHE A 26 5.64 19.64 2.66
N GLY A 27 4.88 19.87 1.60
CA GLY A 27 3.64 19.14 1.26
C GLY A 27 3.86 17.78 0.57
N LYS A 28 5.07 17.26 0.56
CA LYS A 28 5.28 15.85 0.25
C LYS A 28 4.84 15.02 1.45
N ASN A 29 3.54 14.86 1.60
CA ASN A 29 2.99 13.78 2.40
C ASN A 29 3.42 12.46 1.73
N LYS A 30 4.57 11.96 2.11
CA LYS A 30 4.89 10.56 1.89
C LYS A 30 4.01 9.78 2.85
N PHE A 31 2.84 9.40 2.40
CA PHE A 31 2.11 8.31 3.00
C PHE A 31 2.91 7.05 2.66
N ASP A 32 3.83 6.71 3.52
CA ASP A 32 4.58 5.47 3.39
C ASP A 32 3.78 4.36 4.07
N LEU A 33 3.55 3.26 3.35
CA LEU A 33 2.90 2.10 3.94
C LEU A 33 3.87 1.40 4.89
N PRO A 34 3.46 1.11 6.12
CA PRO A 34 4.33 0.44 7.07
C PRO A 34 4.75 -0.94 6.54
N VAL A 35 5.98 -1.32 6.81
CA VAL A 35 6.44 -2.70 6.60
C VAL A 35 6.00 -3.51 7.80
N MET A 36 5.20 -4.55 7.57
CA MET A 36 4.75 -5.47 8.61
C MET A 36 5.85 -6.46 8.99
N TYR A 37 5.75 -7.04 10.18
CA TYR A 37 6.62 -8.11 10.66
C TYR A 37 8.11 -7.77 10.68
N GLN A 38 8.43 -6.57 11.16
CA GLN A 38 9.81 -6.20 11.48
C GLN A 38 10.33 -6.99 12.67
N THR A 39 9.43 -7.33 13.60
CA THR A 39 9.65 -8.16 14.78
C THR A 39 8.63 -9.29 14.82
N GLY A 40 8.84 -10.28 15.72
CA GLY A 40 7.93 -11.43 15.85
C GLY A 40 6.62 -11.16 16.58
N ASP A 41 6.45 -9.98 17.16
CA ASP A 41 5.34 -9.70 18.10
C ASP A 41 3.96 -9.72 17.42
N GLU A 42 3.91 -9.38 16.13
CA GLU A 42 2.67 -9.34 15.33
C GLU A 42 2.43 -10.64 14.54
N TRP A 43 3.33 -11.62 14.62
CA TRP A 43 3.20 -12.84 13.85
C TRP A 43 2.13 -13.77 14.45
N PRO A 44 1.20 -14.34 13.62
CA PRO A 44 0.13 -15.18 14.15
C PRO A 44 0.69 -16.46 14.77
N SER A 45 0.24 -16.78 15.99
CA SER A 45 0.65 -17.99 16.71
C SER A 45 0.22 -19.31 16.02
N SER A 46 -0.74 -19.23 15.10
CA SER A 46 -1.20 -20.36 14.28
C SER A 46 -0.25 -20.74 13.16
N CYS A 47 0.73 -19.90 12.86
CA CYS A 47 1.69 -20.10 11.78
C CYS A 47 3.09 -20.38 12.33
N SER A 48 3.89 -21.16 11.57
CA SER A 48 5.29 -21.39 11.92
C SER A 48 6.05 -20.06 11.96
N ILE A 49 6.87 -19.86 12.98
CA ILE A 49 7.62 -18.61 13.18
C ILE A 49 8.80 -18.57 12.21
N PRO A 50 8.86 -17.56 11.30
CA PRO A 50 10.00 -17.39 10.39
C PRO A 50 11.14 -16.60 11.06
N ALA A 51 12.18 -16.31 10.30
CA ALA A 51 13.16 -15.30 10.67
C ALA A 51 12.61 -13.88 10.49
N PHE A 52 13.01 -12.93 11.32
CA PHE A 52 12.63 -11.52 11.24
C PHE A 52 13.86 -10.62 10.97
N PRO A 53 13.71 -9.50 10.25
CA PRO A 53 12.48 -9.02 9.59
C PRO A 53 12.00 -10.02 8.51
N TYR A 54 10.67 -10.20 8.43
CA TYR A 54 10.11 -11.19 7.51
C TYR A 54 10.13 -10.71 6.06
N ILE A 55 10.66 -11.55 5.19
CA ILE A 55 10.69 -11.36 3.74
C ILE A 55 10.30 -12.70 3.12
N LEU A 56 9.45 -12.67 2.10
CA LEU A 56 9.08 -13.87 1.34
C LEU A 56 10.30 -14.54 0.73
N ASP A 57 10.32 -15.87 0.69
CA ASP A 57 11.39 -16.63 0.05
C ASP A 57 11.55 -16.29 -1.44
N ASP A 58 12.77 -16.34 -1.96
CA ASP A 58 13.11 -15.97 -3.35
C ASP A 58 12.28 -16.73 -4.38
N SER A 59 12.01 -18.02 -4.16
CA SER A 59 11.18 -18.84 -5.06
C SER A 59 9.72 -18.35 -5.11
N VAL A 60 9.19 -17.92 -3.97
CA VAL A 60 7.86 -17.37 -3.82
C VAL A 60 7.81 -15.97 -4.42
N GLN A 61 8.84 -15.15 -4.17
CA GLN A 61 8.97 -13.83 -4.78
C GLN A 61 8.97 -13.91 -6.31
N ALA A 62 9.78 -14.81 -6.90
CA ALA A 62 9.84 -14.98 -8.34
C ALA A 62 8.49 -15.33 -8.96
N SER A 63 7.67 -16.14 -8.27
CA SER A 63 6.35 -16.55 -8.77
C SER A 63 5.26 -15.49 -8.57
N ILE A 64 5.24 -14.84 -7.42
CA ILE A 64 4.18 -13.90 -7.02
C ILE A 64 4.51 -12.48 -7.49
N ILE A 65 5.69 -11.98 -7.16
CA ILE A 65 6.09 -10.59 -7.38
C ILE A 65 6.63 -10.41 -8.81
N ALA A 66 7.56 -11.26 -9.23
CA ALA A 66 8.24 -11.18 -10.54
C ALA A 66 8.72 -9.74 -10.85
N GLY A 67 9.33 -9.10 -9.87
CA GLY A 67 9.91 -7.75 -9.98
C GLY A 67 8.93 -6.59 -9.86
N LYS A 68 7.66 -6.82 -9.53
CA LYS A 68 6.65 -5.78 -9.30
C LYS A 68 5.94 -6.02 -7.97
N PRO A 69 5.46 -4.97 -7.29
CA PRO A 69 4.56 -5.15 -6.15
C PRO A 69 3.35 -6.01 -6.53
N ALA A 70 2.76 -6.69 -5.58
CA ALA A 70 1.61 -7.54 -5.84
C ALA A 70 0.51 -7.40 -4.78
N VAL A 71 -0.74 -7.42 -5.24
CA VAL A 71 -1.91 -7.71 -4.43
C VAL A 71 -2.20 -9.19 -4.59
N VAL A 72 -2.00 -9.94 -3.54
CA VAL A 72 -2.19 -11.39 -3.51
C VAL A 72 -3.50 -11.70 -2.84
N VAL A 73 -4.36 -12.45 -3.52
CA VAL A 73 -5.70 -12.80 -3.03
C VAL A 73 -5.81 -14.32 -2.95
N TRP A 74 -6.32 -14.83 -1.85
CA TRP A 74 -6.65 -16.24 -1.69
C TRP A 74 -8.13 -16.43 -1.38
N GLY A 75 -8.73 -17.38 -2.09
CA GLY A 75 -10.18 -17.61 -2.07
C GLY A 75 -10.93 -16.78 -3.12
N GLU A 76 -12.24 -16.67 -2.92
CA GLU A 76 -13.11 -15.97 -3.85
C GLU A 76 -13.07 -14.46 -3.61
N LEU A 77 -12.95 -13.69 -4.70
CA LEU A 77 -13.12 -12.25 -4.67
C LEU A 77 -14.59 -11.88 -4.63
N PRO A 78 -15.03 -10.98 -3.74
CA PRO A 78 -16.33 -10.36 -3.85
C PRO A 78 -16.55 -9.74 -5.23
N VAL A 79 -17.79 -9.78 -5.73
CA VAL A 79 -18.15 -9.31 -7.08
C VAL A 79 -17.68 -7.87 -7.33
N GLU A 80 -17.80 -7.01 -6.32
CA GLU A 80 -17.34 -5.61 -6.40
C GLU A 80 -15.81 -5.52 -6.58
N ALA A 81 -15.04 -6.20 -5.75
CA ALA A 81 -13.58 -6.21 -5.86
C ALA A 81 -13.11 -6.84 -7.19
N ALA A 82 -13.78 -7.90 -7.65
CA ALA A 82 -13.47 -8.56 -8.91
C ALA A 82 -13.65 -7.64 -10.14
N LYS A 83 -14.63 -6.72 -10.08
CA LYS A 83 -14.87 -5.73 -11.13
C LYS A 83 -13.92 -4.53 -11.05
N ARG A 84 -13.64 -4.06 -9.84
CA ARG A 84 -12.93 -2.80 -9.59
C ARG A 84 -11.41 -2.94 -9.68
N PHE A 85 -10.85 -4.03 -9.17
CA PHE A 85 -9.39 -4.19 -9.15
C PHE A 85 -8.74 -4.09 -10.52
N PRO A 86 -9.24 -4.74 -11.61
CA PRO A 86 -8.64 -4.61 -12.92
C PRO A 86 -8.74 -3.21 -13.55
N THR A 87 -9.68 -2.39 -13.08
CA THR A 87 -9.94 -1.05 -13.65
C THR A 87 -9.36 0.09 -12.81
N GLU A 88 -9.26 -0.08 -11.51
CA GLU A 88 -8.85 0.97 -10.57
C GLU A 88 -7.43 0.82 -10.04
N ILE A 89 -6.88 -0.41 -10.10
CA ILE A 89 -5.47 -0.68 -9.79
C ILE A 89 -4.68 -0.62 -11.10
N ASP A 90 -3.57 0.11 -11.10
CA ASP A 90 -2.66 0.14 -12.24
C ASP A 90 -1.93 -1.20 -12.40
N THR A 91 -2.49 -2.09 -13.20
CA THR A 91 -1.94 -3.43 -13.46
C THR A 91 -0.63 -3.42 -14.26
N SER A 92 -0.24 -2.27 -14.80
CA SER A 92 1.09 -2.12 -15.41
C SER A 92 2.20 -2.06 -14.36
N GLY A 93 1.91 -1.46 -13.20
CA GLY A 93 2.83 -1.32 -12.08
C GLY A 93 2.67 -2.37 -10.98
N ILE A 94 1.46 -2.87 -10.74
CA ILE A 94 1.16 -3.87 -9.68
C ILE A 94 0.56 -5.13 -10.29
N ARG A 95 0.96 -6.28 -9.76
CA ARG A 95 0.35 -7.57 -10.13
C ARG A 95 -0.82 -7.88 -9.21
N ILE A 96 -1.88 -8.46 -9.78
CA ILE A 96 -2.97 -9.07 -9.02
C ILE A 96 -2.83 -10.58 -9.18
N VAL A 97 -2.51 -11.26 -8.09
CA VAL A 97 -2.24 -12.71 -8.08
C VAL A 97 -3.31 -13.42 -7.27
N ARG A 98 -3.92 -14.43 -7.86
CA ARG A 98 -4.90 -15.29 -7.17
C ARG A 98 -4.25 -16.62 -6.83
N LEU A 99 -4.35 -17.01 -5.58
CA LEU A 99 -3.81 -18.26 -5.06
C LEU A 99 -4.95 -19.13 -4.52
N SER A 100 -4.80 -20.42 -4.65
CA SER A 100 -5.76 -21.40 -4.15
C SER A 100 -5.07 -22.37 -3.19
N GLY A 101 -5.64 -22.56 -2.01
CA GLY A 101 -5.13 -23.49 -1.00
C GLY A 101 -5.06 -22.90 0.41
N PRO A 102 -5.08 -23.73 1.44
CA PRO A 102 -5.12 -23.30 2.84
C PRO A 102 -3.77 -22.80 3.39
N GLN A 103 -2.67 -23.06 2.70
CA GLN A 103 -1.31 -22.70 3.15
C GLN A 103 -0.95 -21.22 2.98
N TRP A 104 -1.67 -20.51 2.11
CA TRP A 104 -1.30 -19.15 1.72
C TRP A 104 -1.40 -18.10 2.83
N PRO A 105 -2.42 -18.13 3.72
CA PRO A 105 -2.48 -17.15 4.80
C PRO A 105 -1.19 -17.08 5.62
N CYS A 106 -0.71 -18.22 6.10
CA CYS A 106 0.51 -18.26 6.90
C CYS A 106 1.77 -17.79 6.17
N LEU A 107 1.81 -17.93 4.83
CA LEU A 107 2.93 -17.42 4.04
C LEU A 107 3.03 -15.89 4.10
N PHE A 108 1.93 -15.21 4.31
CA PHE A 108 1.90 -13.74 4.43
C PHE A 108 1.75 -13.26 5.88
N GLY A 109 1.95 -14.16 6.86
CA GLY A 109 1.74 -13.83 8.26
C GLY A 109 0.28 -13.52 8.60
N ALA A 110 -0.65 -14.11 7.87
CA ALA A 110 -2.08 -13.91 8.06
C ALA A 110 -2.72 -15.13 8.73
N ASP A 111 -3.70 -14.91 9.57
CA ASP A 111 -4.59 -15.97 10.04
C ASP A 111 -5.70 -16.28 9.01
N SER A 112 -6.54 -17.25 9.32
CA SER A 112 -7.63 -17.69 8.43
C SER A 112 -8.71 -16.63 8.17
N GLY A 113 -8.71 -15.53 8.92
CA GLY A 113 -9.66 -14.43 8.77
C GLY A 113 -9.31 -13.48 7.61
N TYR A 114 -8.07 -13.47 7.16
CA TYR A 114 -7.64 -12.61 6.05
C TYR A 114 -7.89 -13.27 4.69
N ARG A 115 -8.03 -12.45 3.66
CA ARG A 115 -8.32 -12.87 2.28
C ARG A 115 -7.32 -12.33 1.27
N ALA A 116 -6.57 -11.32 1.61
CA ALA A 116 -5.54 -10.77 0.74
C ALA A 116 -4.37 -10.19 1.51
N ALA A 117 -3.24 -10.08 0.83
CA ALA A 117 -2.05 -9.38 1.27
C ALA A 117 -1.53 -8.45 0.17
N MET A 118 -0.91 -7.36 0.56
CA MET A 118 -0.12 -6.51 -0.32
C MET A 118 1.36 -6.72 -0.03
N VAL A 119 2.14 -6.93 -1.08
CA VAL A 119 3.57 -7.24 -1.00
C VAL A 119 4.33 -6.28 -1.90
N ASP A 120 5.44 -5.74 -1.42
CA ASP A 120 6.30 -4.86 -2.21
C ASP A 120 7.30 -5.63 -3.10
N GLN A 121 8.07 -4.90 -3.89
CA GLN A 121 9.07 -5.49 -4.80
C GLN A 121 10.17 -6.27 -4.09
N GLN A 122 10.40 -6.00 -2.81
CA GLN A 122 11.40 -6.67 -1.97
C GLN A 122 10.85 -7.90 -1.23
N GLY A 123 9.58 -8.25 -1.46
CA GLY A 123 8.95 -9.39 -0.79
C GLY A 123 8.47 -9.11 0.62
N ARG A 124 8.38 -7.83 1.03
CA ARG A 124 7.90 -7.44 2.36
C ARG A 124 6.40 -7.26 2.33
N VAL A 125 5.72 -7.74 3.37
CA VAL A 125 4.27 -7.54 3.53
C VAL A 125 4.00 -6.10 3.98
N ARG A 126 3.12 -5.42 3.25
CA ARG A 126 2.77 -4.01 3.46
C ARG A 126 1.31 -3.81 3.93
N GLY A 127 0.49 -4.82 3.80
CA GLY A 127 -0.90 -4.79 4.25
C GLY A 127 -1.57 -6.15 4.22
N LEU A 128 -2.55 -6.33 5.10
CA LEU A 128 -3.43 -7.50 5.16
C LEU A 128 -4.89 -7.06 5.16
N TYR A 129 -5.74 -7.81 4.46
CA TYR A 129 -7.14 -7.46 4.22
C TYR A 129 -8.05 -8.64 4.49
N LYS A 130 -9.14 -8.41 5.26
CA LYS A 130 -10.02 -9.48 5.74
C LYS A 130 -11.12 -9.85 4.76
N THR A 131 -11.93 -8.90 4.33
CA THR A 131 -13.18 -9.19 3.63
C THR A 131 -13.13 -8.87 2.13
N LEU A 132 -12.35 -7.88 1.72
CA LEU A 132 -12.36 -7.29 0.38
C LEU A 132 -13.73 -6.76 -0.07
N GLU A 133 -14.63 -6.52 0.88
CA GLU A 133 -15.85 -5.75 0.66
C GLU A 133 -15.50 -4.30 0.34
N ARG A 134 -16.51 -3.47 0.11
CA ARG A 134 -16.35 -2.13 -0.44
C ARG A 134 -15.27 -1.30 0.26
N ASP A 135 -15.31 -1.21 1.58
CA ASP A 135 -14.40 -0.35 2.36
C ASP A 135 -12.94 -0.87 2.32
N GLU A 136 -12.76 -2.19 2.42
CA GLU A 136 -11.43 -2.78 2.30
C GLU A 136 -10.94 -2.82 0.85
N ALA A 137 -11.82 -2.98 -0.13
CA ALA A 137 -11.46 -2.85 -1.54
C ALA A 137 -10.99 -1.42 -1.86
N ASP A 138 -11.65 -0.40 -1.32
CA ASP A 138 -11.20 1.01 -1.42
C ASP A 138 -9.82 1.19 -0.80
N ARG A 139 -9.59 0.57 0.36
CA ARG A 139 -8.29 0.59 1.03
C ARG A 139 -7.20 -0.06 0.19
N VAL A 140 -7.44 -1.26 -0.37
CA VAL A 140 -6.48 -1.95 -1.27
C VAL A 140 -6.13 -1.06 -2.46
N ILE A 141 -7.14 -0.45 -3.11
CA ILE A 141 -6.93 0.43 -4.27
C ILE A 141 -6.12 1.66 -3.90
N MET A 142 -6.41 2.31 -2.77
CA MET A 142 -5.67 3.49 -2.31
C MET A 142 -4.24 3.13 -1.92
N GLU A 143 -4.04 2.07 -1.15
CA GLU A 143 -2.72 1.62 -0.70
C GLU A 143 -1.86 1.14 -1.88
N SER A 144 -2.46 0.54 -2.91
CA SER A 144 -1.75 0.18 -4.14
C SER A 144 -1.18 1.39 -4.87
N LYS A 145 -1.93 2.50 -4.91
CA LYS A 145 -1.45 3.77 -5.49
C LYS A 145 -0.32 4.40 -4.69
N ILE A 146 -0.39 4.29 -3.36
CA ILE A 146 0.69 4.76 -2.48
C ILE A 146 1.94 3.95 -2.75
N LEU A 147 1.83 2.62 -2.78
CA LEU A 147 2.96 1.72 -3.02
C LEU A 147 3.64 1.96 -4.36
N LEU A 148 2.89 2.31 -5.41
CA LEU A 148 3.44 2.67 -6.72
C LEU A 148 4.20 3.99 -6.71
N ASN A 149 3.82 4.94 -5.86
CA ASN A 149 4.49 6.24 -5.77
C ASN A 149 5.77 6.19 -4.93
N ASP A 150 6.02 5.11 -4.21
CA ASP A 150 7.23 4.91 -3.40
C ASP A 150 8.43 4.42 -4.24
N TYR A 151 8.20 4.08 -5.51
CA TYR A 151 9.18 3.62 -6.50
C TYR A 151 9.16 4.52 -7.74
#